data_9d0e49b5c02228848039d126fadab23a
#
_entry.id   9d0e49b5c02228848039d126fadab23a
#
_cell.length_a   1.000
_cell.length_b   1.000
_cell.length_c   1.000
_cell.angle_alpha   90.00
_cell.angle_beta   90.00
_cell.angle_gamma   90.00
#
_symmetry.space_group_name_H-M   'P 1'
#
loop_
_entity.id
_entity.type
_entity.pdbx_description
1 polymer ?
#
loop_
_entity_poly.entity_id
_entity_poly.type
_entity_poly.pdbx_seq_one_letter_code
_entity_poly.pdbx_strand_id
1 'polypeptide(L)'
;MLKDIVKSLKPSSTLKINEISKELENKGEKIFKFGFGQSPFQVPQDIVNELKNNAYQNKYLPMQGLKELREVVAKYTSDKKNYIYKSENVIIGPGSKELMFLLHVLFDGEIILPAPSWVSYTPQAILGRNKINTIQTNRKNNWFPTAQEIEQVILKDRTKNYLLFLNSPNNPSGQICENLEEISQITKKYNLIILSDEIYSELSFNKDFKSISSFCPDKTIISTGLSKWCGAGGWRLGYFIIPE
;
A
#
# COMPACT_ATOMS: atom_id res chain seq x y z
N MET A 1 -29.11 -4.62 11.17
CA MET A 1 -28.65 -3.30 11.64
C MET A 1 -27.14 -3.18 11.38
N LEU A 2 -26.67 -2.05 10.85
CA LEU A 2 -25.26 -1.78 10.67
C LEU A 2 -24.64 -1.26 11.98
N LYS A 3 -23.37 -1.56 12.22
CA LYS A 3 -22.60 -0.99 13.33
C LYS A 3 -22.51 0.53 13.19
N ASP A 4 -22.53 1.27 14.30
CA ASP A 4 -22.48 2.74 14.26
C ASP A 4 -21.22 3.30 13.59
N ILE A 5 -20.08 2.60 13.73
CA ILE A 5 -18.84 2.94 13.06
C ILE A 5 -18.99 3.02 11.53
N VAL A 6 -19.87 2.23 10.93
CA VAL A 6 -20.13 2.25 9.49
C VAL A 6 -20.91 3.49 9.06
N LYS A 7 -21.76 4.00 9.94
CA LYS A 7 -22.58 5.21 9.67
C LYS A 7 -21.73 6.48 9.58
N SER A 8 -20.55 6.49 10.21
CA SER A 8 -19.63 7.63 10.17
C SER A 8 -18.77 7.68 8.90
N LEU A 9 -18.74 6.60 8.11
CA LEU A 9 -17.93 6.53 6.89
C LEU A 9 -18.60 7.30 5.75
N LYS A 10 -17.80 8.13 5.08
CA LYS A 10 -18.23 8.81 3.87
C LYS A 10 -18.00 7.93 2.64
N PRO A 11 -18.85 8.05 1.58
CA PRO A 11 -18.57 7.42 0.30
C PRO A 11 -17.19 7.80 -0.25
N SER A 12 -16.56 6.87 -0.98
CA SER A 12 -15.26 7.14 -1.62
C SER A 12 -15.38 8.31 -2.60
N SER A 13 -14.62 9.37 -2.36
CA SER A 13 -14.58 10.55 -3.25
C SER A 13 -14.17 10.18 -4.68
N THR A 14 -13.26 9.20 -4.84
CA THR A 14 -12.80 8.70 -6.14
C THR A 14 -13.92 8.03 -6.93
N LEU A 15 -14.75 7.21 -6.27
CA LEU A 15 -15.89 6.57 -6.92
C LEU A 15 -16.94 7.60 -7.30
N LYS A 16 -17.24 8.55 -6.42
CA LYS A 16 -18.20 9.61 -6.68
C LYS A 16 -17.79 10.49 -7.87
N ILE A 17 -16.51 10.86 -7.97
CA ILE A 17 -15.99 11.62 -9.13
C ILE A 17 -16.16 10.82 -10.43
N ASN A 18 -15.93 9.49 -10.40
CA ASN A 18 -16.11 8.66 -11.57
C ASN A 18 -17.59 8.54 -12.00
N GLU A 19 -18.50 8.43 -11.05
CA GLU A 19 -19.95 8.44 -11.31
C GLU A 19 -20.40 9.76 -11.93
N ILE A 20 -20.03 10.90 -11.34
CA ILE A 20 -20.31 12.23 -11.88
C ILE A 20 -19.74 12.40 -13.29
N SER A 21 -18.50 11.94 -13.51
CA SER A 21 -17.88 12.01 -14.84
C SER A 21 -18.69 11.25 -15.89
N LYS A 22 -19.18 10.04 -15.57
CA LYS A 22 -20.06 9.28 -16.47
C LYS A 22 -21.39 9.98 -16.74
N GLU A 23 -22.00 10.54 -15.72
CA GLU A 23 -23.26 11.30 -15.87
C GLU A 23 -23.10 12.51 -16.82
N LEU A 24 -22.00 13.25 -16.69
CA LEU A 24 -21.71 14.38 -17.55
C LEU A 24 -21.41 13.94 -19.00
N GLU A 25 -20.66 12.87 -19.20
CA GLU A 25 -20.43 12.29 -20.54
C GLU A 25 -21.75 11.86 -21.20
N ASN A 26 -22.65 11.24 -20.45
CA ASN A 26 -23.96 10.84 -20.96
C ASN A 26 -24.83 12.05 -21.36
N LYS A 27 -24.55 13.23 -20.83
CA LYS A 27 -25.17 14.52 -21.22
C LYS A 27 -24.48 15.18 -22.42
N GLY A 28 -23.45 14.55 -22.99
CA GLY A 28 -22.69 15.08 -24.12
C GLY A 28 -21.52 16.00 -23.76
N GLU A 29 -21.20 16.13 -22.47
CA GLU A 29 -20.06 16.93 -22.01
C GLU A 29 -18.72 16.23 -22.28
N LYS A 30 -17.72 17.00 -22.72
CA LYS A 30 -16.37 16.50 -22.91
C LYS A 30 -15.62 16.48 -21.59
N ILE A 31 -15.41 15.30 -21.01
CA ILE A 31 -14.77 15.13 -19.70
C ILE A 31 -13.36 14.57 -19.83
N PHE A 32 -12.39 15.20 -19.18
CA PHE A 32 -11.03 14.69 -19.00
C PHE A 32 -10.91 14.00 -17.64
N LYS A 33 -10.83 12.67 -17.62
CA LYS A 33 -10.88 11.86 -16.40
C LYS A 33 -9.51 11.70 -15.76
N PHE A 34 -9.22 12.48 -14.72
CA PHE A 34 -8.01 12.35 -13.90
C PHE A 34 -8.28 11.85 -12.46
N GLY A 35 -9.53 11.51 -12.15
CA GLY A 35 -9.95 11.11 -10.80
C GLY A 35 -9.69 9.65 -10.46
N PHE A 36 -9.45 8.79 -11.44
CA PHE A 36 -9.26 7.35 -11.26
C PHE A 36 -7.88 6.94 -11.71
N GLY A 37 -7.01 6.55 -10.76
CA GLY A 37 -5.63 6.13 -11.03
C GLY A 37 -5.54 4.75 -11.70
N GLN A 38 -6.11 4.62 -12.89
CA GLN A 38 -6.04 3.43 -13.71
C GLN A 38 -5.06 3.65 -14.87
N SER A 39 -4.22 2.66 -15.16
CA SER A 39 -3.35 2.70 -16.34
C SER A 39 -4.16 2.87 -17.61
N PRO A 40 -3.78 3.79 -18.52
CA PRO A 40 -4.40 3.89 -19.84
C PRO A 40 -3.92 2.79 -20.79
N PHE A 41 -2.86 2.08 -20.43
CA PHE A 41 -2.30 1.00 -21.22
C PHE A 41 -2.97 -0.33 -20.91
N GLN A 42 -3.06 -1.19 -21.91
CA GLN A 42 -3.54 -2.57 -21.70
C GLN A 42 -2.52 -3.39 -20.92
N VAL A 43 -3.00 -4.44 -20.28
CA VAL A 43 -2.12 -5.46 -19.67
C VAL A 43 -1.24 -6.07 -20.77
N PRO A 44 0.08 -6.28 -20.53
CA PRO A 44 0.95 -6.92 -21.51
C PRO A 44 0.38 -8.24 -22.04
N GLN A 45 0.48 -8.44 -23.35
CA GLN A 45 -0.19 -9.55 -24.04
C GLN A 45 0.24 -10.92 -23.52
N ASP A 46 1.51 -11.07 -23.15
CA ASP A 46 2.02 -12.33 -22.59
C ASP A 46 1.32 -12.70 -21.28
N ILE A 47 1.10 -11.71 -20.41
CA ILE A 47 0.38 -11.90 -19.14
C ILE A 47 -1.09 -12.23 -19.39
N VAL A 48 -1.72 -11.62 -20.42
CA VAL A 48 -3.08 -11.95 -20.83
C VAL A 48 -3.16 -13.39 -21.33
N ASN A 49 -2.18 -13.82 -22.11
CA ASN A 49 -2.11 -15.19 -22.64
C ASN A 49 -1.96 -16.20 -21.51
N GLU A 50 -1.08 -15.93 -20.54
CA GLU A 50 -0.92 -16.80 -19.36
C GLU A 50 -2.22 -16.93 -18.56
N LEU A 51 -2.95 -15.83 -18.34
CA LEU A 51 -4.27 -15.91 -17.70
C LEU A 51 -5.24 -16.80 -18.48
N LYS A 52 -5.31 -16.65 -19.80
CA LYS A 52 -6.18 -17.49 -20.66
C LYS A 52 -5.79 -18.96 -20.59
N ASN A 53 -4.48 -19.23 -20.69
CA ASN A 53 -3.94 -20.59 -20.67
C ASN A 53 -4.15 -21.31 -19.33
N ASN A 54 -4.34 -20.57 -18.26
CA ASN A 54 -4.50 -21.11 -16.91
C ASN A 54 -5.92 -20.90 -16.33
N ALA A 55 -6.86 -20.34 -17.09
CA ALA A 55 -8.22 -20.05 -16.62
C ALA A 55 -9.01 -21.30 -16.18
N TYR A 56 -8.61 -22.49 -16.64
CA TYR A 56 -9.23 -23.77 -16.26
C TYR A 56 -8.83 -24.26 -14.86
N GLN A 57 -7.79 -23.67 -14.26
CA GLN A 57 -7.33 -24.07 -12.93
C GLN A 57 -8.30 -23.56 -11.86
N ASN A 58 -9.01 -24.48 -11.22
CA ASN A 58 -10.10 -24.18 -10.30
C ASN A 58 -9.90 -24.73 -8.87
N LYS A 59 -8.72 -25.29 -8.57
CA LYS A 59 -8.43 -25.87 -7.26
C LYS A 59 -8.18 -24.78 -6.22
N TYR A 60 -8.57 -25.06 -4.97
CA TYR A 60 -8.18 -24.23 -3.85
C TYR A 60 -6.66 -24.22 -3.68
N LEU A 61 -6.14 -23.05 -3.41
CA LEU A 61 -4.72 -22.83 -3.14
C LEU A 61 -4.44 -22.85 -1.62
N PRO A 62 -3.18 -23.03 -1.22
CA PRO A 62 -2.77 -22.77 0.16
C PRO A 62 -3.18 -21.35 0.60
N MET A 63 -3.42 -21.17 1.90
CA MET A 63 -3.90 -19.89 2.47
C MET A 63 -2.97 -18.72 2.14
N GLN A 64 -1.66 -18.93 2.09
CA GLN A 64 -0.68 -17.90 1.72
C GLN A 64 -0.60 -17.64 0.21
N GLY A 65 -1.27 -18.43 -0.62
CA GLY A 65 -1.20 -18.39 -2.07
C GLY A 65 -0.28 -19.44 -2.68
N LEU A 66 -0.24 -19.49 -4.00
CA LEU A 66 0.52 -20.44 -4.79
C LEU A 66 2.01 -20.39 -4.44
N LYS A 67 2.61 -21.54 -4.11
CA LYS A 67 3.99 -21.62 -3.63
C LYS A 67 4.98 -21.07 -4.66
N GLU A 68 4.85 -21.47 -5.89
CA GLU A 68 5.71 -21.06 -7.00
C GLU A 68 5.68 -19.53 -7.20
N LEU A 69 4.50 -18.91 -7.07
CA LEU A 69 4.38 -17.45 -7.13
C LEU A 69 5.07 -16.79 -5.94
N ARG A 70 4.92 -17.34 -4.73
CA ARG A 70 5.59 -16.81 -3.52
C ARG A 70 7.11 -16.91 -3.63
N GLU A 71 7.63 -18.01 -4.17
CA GLU A 71 9.07 -18.20 -4.43
C GLU A 71 9.60 -17.16 -5.42
N VAL A 72 8.89 -16.90 -6.53
CA VAL A 72 9.26 -15.90 -7.52
C VAL A 72 9.22 -14.48 -6.92
N VAL A 73 8.18 -14.15 -6.16
CA VAL A 73 8.05 -12.86 -5.47
C VAL A 73 9.18 -12.66 -4.46
N ALA A 74 9.47 -13.68 -3.65
CA ALA A 74 10.55 -13.62 -2.66
C ALA A 74 11.91 -13.39 -3.33
N LYS A 75 12.21 -14.16 -4.38
CA LYS A 75 13.45 -14.01 -5.16
C LYS A 75 13.56 -12.61 -5.79
N TYR A 76 12.53 -12.17 -6.50
CA TYR A 76 12.49 -10.85 -7.14
C TYR A 76 12.72 -9.71 -6.14
N THR A 77 12.09 -9.80 -4.97
CA THR A 77 12.24 -8.78 -3.93
C THR A 77 13.63 -8.83 -3.31
N SER A 78 14.17 -10.02 -3.05
CA SER A 78 15.53 -10.19 -2.52
C SER A 78 16.58 -9.58 -3.44
N ASP A 79 16.49 -9.86 -4.73
CA ASP A 79 17.41 -9.33 -5.75
C ASP A 79 17.38 -7.80 -5.83
N LYS A 80 16.21 -7.19 -5.60
CA LYS A 80 16.04 -5.72 -5.64
C LYS A 80 16.40 -5.00 -4.34
N LYS A 81 16.26 -5.65 -3.20
CA LYS A 81 16.36 -5.00 -1.88
C LYS A 81 17.67 -5.33 -1.14
N ASN A 82 18.51 -6.18 -1.70
CA ASN A 82 19.74 -6.67 -1.07
C ASN A 82 19.48 -7.27 0.33
N TYR A 83 18.39 -8.02 0.46
CA TYR A 83 17.99 -8.74 1.67
C TYR A 83 17.30 -10.03 1.27
N ILE A 84 17.57 -11.13 1.97
CA ILE A 84 17.04 -12.46 1.63
C ILE A 84 15.65 -12.63 2.22
N TYR A 85 14.63 -12.64 1.35
CA TYR A 85 13.27 -13.05 1.68
C TYR A 85 13.03 -14.49 1.22
N LYS A 86 12.24 -15.22 1.99
CA LYS A 86 11.82 -16.60 1.69
C LYS A 86 10.35 -16.62 1.23
N SER A 87 9.92 -17.71 0.64
CA SER A 87 8.50 -17.88 0.24
C SER A 87 7.54 -17.79 1.43
N GLU A 88 8.01 -18.15 2.62
CA GLU A 88 7.24 -18.07 3.88
C GLU A 88 6.95 -16.64 4.31
N ASN A 89 7.77 -15.69 3.89
CA ASN A 89 7.54 -14.25 4.12
C ASN A 89 6.43 -13.67 3.23
N VAL A 90 6.02 -14.37 2.16
CA VAL A 90 5.10 -13.84 1.15
C VAL A 90 3.68 -14.32 1.39
N ILE A 91 2.73 -13.38 1.40
CA ILE A 91 1.29 -13.64 1.43
C ILE A 91 0.65 -13.01 0.21
N ILE A 92 -0.04 -13.82 -0.60
CA ILE A 92 -0.79 -13.36 -1.77
C ILE A 92 -2.24 -13.08 -1.36
N GLY A 93 -2.82 -12.01 -1.88
CA GLY A 93 -4.21 -11.65 -1.59
C GLY A 93 -4.92 -11.00 -2.78
N PRO A 94 -6.23 -10.79 -2.68
CA PRO A 94 -7.06 -10.21 -3.75
C PRO A 94 -6.84 -8.68 -3.86
N GLY A 95 -5.58 -8.30 -4.07
CA GLY A 95 -5.07 -6.94 -4.08
C GLY A 95 -4.54 -6.48 -2.72
N SER A 96 -3.52 -5.64 -2.72
CA SER A 96 -2.88 -5.12 -1.50
C SER A 96 -3.87 -4.40 -0.56
N LYS A 97 -4.91 -3.80 -1.10
CA LYS A 97 -5.95 -3.10 -0.32
C LYS A 97 -6.63 -4.00 0.70
N GLU A 98 -6.94 -5.26 0.36
CA GLU A 98 -7.56 -6.20 1.28
C GLU A 98 -6.57 -6.65 2.35
N LEU A 99 -5.33 -6.95 1.96
CA LEU A 99 -4.28 -7.30 2.92
C LEU A 99 -4.02 -6.17 3.93
N MET A 100 -4.06 -4.91 3.49
CA MET A 100 -3.98 -3.75 4.39
C MET A 100 -5.17 -3.71 5.36
N PHE A 101 -6.38 -4.00 4.89
CA PHE A 101 -7.54 -4.04 5.76
C PHE A 101 -7.41 -5.14 6.82
N LEU A 102 -6.97 -6.33 6.43
CA LEU A 102 -6.70 -7.41 7.37
C LEU A 102 -5.63 -7.02 8.39
N LEU A 103 -4.57 -6.32 7.96
CA LEU A 103 -3.55 -5.80 8.86
C LEU A 103 -4.14 -4.84 9.91
N HIS A 104 -5.02 -3.92 9.50
CA HIS A 104 -5.70 -3.04 10.45
C HIS A 104 -6.56 -3.80 11.47
N VAL A 105 -7.21 -4.88 11.05
CA VAL A 105 -8.04 -5.71 11.95
C VAL A 105 -7.18 -6.51 12.94
N LEU A 106 -5.98 -6.93 12.52
CA LEU A 106 -5.09 -7.78 13.31
C LEU A 106 -4.14 -6.98 14.22
N PHE A 107 -3.84 -5.73 13.85
CA PHE A 107 -2.84 -4.93 14.56
C PHE A 107 -3.42 -4.35 15.86
N ASP A 108 -2.82 -4.72 16.97
CA ASP A 108 -3.14 -4.16 18.30
C ASP A 108 -2.22 -2.96 18.58
N GLY A 109 -2.68 -1.77 18.18
CA GLY A 109 -1.92 -0.54 18.34
C GLY A 109 -2.52 0.67 17.63
N GLU A 110 -1.74 1.74 17.55
CA GLU A 110 -2.13 3.00 16.92
C GLU A 110 -1.46 3.14 15.55
N ILE A 111 -2.16 3.77 14.62
CA ILE A 111 -1.66 4.03 13.26
C ILE A 111 -1.03 5.42 13.22
N ILE A 112 0.16 5.53 12.65
CA ILE A 112 0.77 6.80 12.26
C ILE A 112 0.52 6.97 10.75
N LEU A 113 -0.23 8.01 10.38
CA LEU A 113 -0.65 8.25 9.02
C LEU A 113 -0.21 9.64 8.55
N PRO A 114 0.79 9.75 7.66
CA PRO A 114 1.12 11.00 6.99
C PRO A 114 -0.04 11.50 6.12
N ALA A 115 -0.28 12.80 6.10
CA ALA A 115 -1.29 13.44 5.27
C ALA A 115 -0.66 14.54 4.39
N PRO A 116 -1.01 14.62 3.09
CA PRO A 116 -2.05 13.84 2.42
C PRO A 116 -1.65 12.38 2.14
N SER A 117 -2.64 11.49 2.10
CA SER A 117 -2.44 10.07 1.86
C SER A 117 -3.60 9.47 1.05
N TRP A 118 -3.42 8.24 0.61
CA TRP A 118 -4.48 7.53 -0.11
C TRP A 118 -5.74 7.42 0.72
N VAL A 119 -6.87 7.78 0.09
CA VAL A 119 -8.19 7.92 0.73
C VAL A 119 -8.71 6.67 1.44
N SER A 120 -8.13 5.49 1.17
CA SER A 120 -8.60 4.23 1.77
C SER A 120 -7.96 3.91 3.12
N TYR A 121 -6.82 4.50 3.49
CA TYR A 121 -6.17 4.17 4.76
C TYR A 121 -7.01 4.54 5.97
N THR A 122 -7.51 5.76 6.01
CA THR A 122 -8.35 6.24 7.13
C THR A 122 -9.62 5.40 7.36
N PRO A 123 -10.45 5.12 6.34
CA PRO A 123 -11.62 4.25 6.51
C PRO A 123 -11.28 2.84 6.99
N GLN A 124 -10.16 2.27 6.51
CA GLN A 124 -9.73 0.94 6.94
C GLN A 124 -9.29 0.94 8.41
N ALA A 125 -8.51 1.94 8.84
CA ALA A 125 -8.11 2.09 10.23
C ALA A 125 -9.33 2.28 11.16
N ILE A 126 -10.31 3.07 10.75
CA ILE A 126 -11.57 3.26 11.49
C ILE A 126 -12.31 1.92 11.63
N LEU A 127 -12.45 1.15 10.55
CA LEU A 127 -13.11 -0.16 10.59
C LEU A 127 -12.34 -1.18 11.43
N GLY A 128 -10.99 -1.13 11.40
CA GLY A 128 -10.10 -1.91 12.26
C GLY A 128 -10.10 -1.45 13.72
N ARG A 129 -10.77 -0.32 14.03
CA ARG A 129 -10.80 0.32 15.36
C ARG A 129 -9.44 0.79 15.86
N ASN A 130 -8.51 1.04 14.95
CA ASN A 130 -7.22 1.62 15.31
C ASN A 130 -7.36 3.14 15.49
N LYS A 131 -6.76 3.68 16.52
CA LYS A 131 -6.59 5.13 16.67
C LYS A 131 -5.58 5.63 15.63
N ILE A 132 -5.89 6.77 15.00
CA ILE A 132 -5.06 7.36 13.96
C ILE A 132 -4.37 8.61 14.51
N ASN A 133 -3.05 8.62 14.41
CA ASN A 133 -2.22 9.78 14.65
C ASN A 133 -1.79 10.36 13.30
N THR A 134 -2.45 11.43 12.89
CA THR A 134 -2.14 12.08 11.61
C THR A 134 -0.96 13.03 11.76
N ILE A 135 0.03 12.90 10.87
CA ILE A 135 1.13 13.85 10.73
C ILE A 135 0.84 14.70 9.49
N GLN A 136 0.63 16.01 9.67
CA GLN A 136 0.45 16.93 8.55
C GLN A 136 1.79 17.21 7.89
N THR A 137 1.97 16.71 6.69
CA THR A 137 3.18 16.91 5.90
C THR A 137 3.05 18.10 4.94
N ASN A 138 4.14 18.53 4.36
CA ASN A 138 4.15 19.66 3.46
C ASN A 138 5.21 19.51 2.35
N ARG A 139 5.21 20.45 1.39
CA ARG A 139 6.10 20.42 0.23
C ARG A 139 7.59 20.50 0.60
N LYS A 140 7.96 21.12 1.73
CA LYS A 140 9.37 21.24 2.13
C LYS A 140 10.01 19.87 2.42
N ASN A 141 9.20 18.91 2.89
CA ASN A 141 9.61 17.54 3.18
C ASN A 141 9.08 16.55 2.13
N ASN A 142 8.89 16.98 0.89
CA ASN A 142 8.37 16.15 -0.20
C ASN A 142 7.08 15.39 0.16
N TRP A 143 6.26 15.97 1.06
CA TRP A 143 5.02 15.35 1.57
C TRP A 143 5.26 14.04 2.35
N PHE A 144 6.42 13.92 2.99
CA PHE A 144 6.74 12.84 3.94
C PHE A 144 6.96 13.37 5.35
N PRO A 145 6.74 12.56 6.38
CA PRO A 145 7.04 12.95 7.76
C PRO A 145 8.53 12.95 7.99
N THR A 146 8.98 13.83 8.84
CA THR A 146 10.33 13.76 9.40
C THR A 146 10.41 12.69 10.49
N ALA A 147 11.62 12.19 10.74
CA ALA A 147 11.88 11.29 11.85
C ALA A 147 11.45 11.88 13.20
N GLN A 148 11.68 13.19 13.40
CA GLN A 148 11.27 13.91 14.61
C GLN A 148 9.76 13.96 14.80
N GLU A 149 8.98 14.20 13.73
CA GLU A 149 7.51 14.20 13.80
C GLU A 149 6.97 12.83 14.17
N ILE A 150 7.56 11.75 13.62
CA ILE A 150 7.22 10.37 13.98
C ILE A 150 7.55 10.12 15.47
N GLU A 151 8.74 10.50 15.91
CA GLU A 151 9.17 10.36 17.29
C GLU A 151 8.24 11.08 18.26
N GLN A 152 7.82 12.31 17.95
CA GLN A 152 6.87 13.07 18.76
C GLN A 152 5.53 12.38 18.94
N VAL A 153 5.05 11.63 17.95
CA VAL A 153 3.83 10.82 18.09
C VAL A 153 4.05 9.68 19.08
N ILE A 154 5.17 8.95 18.94
CA ILE A 154 5.50 7.81 19.80
C ILE A 154 5.70 8.24 21.26
N LEU A 155 6.33 9.40 21.46
CA LEU A 155 6.62 9.94 22.79
C LEU A 155 5.36 10.34 23.58
N LYS A 156 4.20 10.49 22.95
CA LYS A 156 2.93 10.75 23.65
C LYS A 156 2.50 9.57 24.52
N ASP A 157 2.77 8.35 24.06
CA ASP A 157 2.49 7.13 24.82
C ASP A 157 3.39 5.98 24.38
N ARG A 158 4.51 5.77 25.05
CA ARG A 158 5.49 4.72 24.74
C ARG A 158 5.01 3.31 25.09
N THR A 159 3.87 3.16 25.72
CA THR A 159 3.31 1.86 26.07
C THR A 159 2.53 1.21 24.91
N LYS A 160 2.27 1.98 23.87
CA LYS A 160 1.54 1.54 22.68
C LYS A 160 2.43 0.98 21.60
N ASN A 161 1.90 0.04 20.83
CA ASN A 161 2.47 -0.34 19.55
C ASN A 161 2.05 0.68 18.48
N TYR A 162 2.94 0.94 17.54
CA TYR A 162 2.68 1.85 16.44
C TYR A 162 2.97 1.20 15.09
N LEU A 163 2.10 1.46 14.11
CA LEU A 163 2.26 1.08 12.72
C LEU A 163 2.29 2.34 11.85
N LEU A 164 3.43 2.62 11.23
CA LEU A 164 3.59 3.72 10.29
C LEU A 164 3.17 3.27 8.89
N PHE A 165 2.24 3.98 8.26
CA PHE A 165 1.94 3.83 6.84
C PHE A 165 2.86 4.75 6.03
N LEU A 166 3.75 4.17 5.24
CA LEU A 166 4.68 4.88 4.38
C LEU A 166 4.42 4.49 2.92
N ASN A 167 3.70 5.34 2.18
CA ASN A 167 3.44 5.13 0.76
C ASN A 167 4.47 5.90 -0.08
N SER A 168 5.38 5.18 -0.72
CA SER A 168 6.42 5.76 -1.58
C SER A 168 6.63 4.88 -2.81
N PRO A 169 6.55 5.41 -4.04
CA PRO A 169 6.08 6.77 -4.38
C PRO A 169 4.66 7.05 -3.87
N ASN A 170 4.39 8.28 -3.46
CA ASN A 170 3.19 8.65 -2.72
C ASN A 170 1.98 8.93 -3.61
N ASN A 171 0.82 8.49 -3.17
CA ASN A 171 -0.47 8.95 -3.65
C ASN A 171 -1.11 9.87 -2.57
N PRO A 172 -1.32 11.19 -2.81
CA PRO A 172 -1.47 11.81 -4.13
C PRO A 172 -0.26 12.62 -4.64
N SER A 173 0.83 12.81 -3.88
CA SER A 173 1.86 13.79 -4.21
C SER A 173 2.79 13.37 -5.37
N GLY A 174 2.88 12.07 -5.67
CA GLY A 174 3.81 11.51 -6.65
C GLY A 174 5.28 11.54 -6.20
N GLN A 175 5.57 12.01 -4.99
CA GLN A 175 6.93 12.15 -4.48
C GLN A 175 7.47 10.85 -3.91
N ILE A 176 8.81 10.74 -3.85
CA ILE A 176 9.55 9.63 -3.24
C ILE A 176 10.07 10.08 -1.88
N CYS A 177 10.06 9.17 -0.92
CA CYS A 177 10.61 9.41 0.42
C CYS A 177 12.14 9.38 0.35
N GLU A 178 12.79 10.47 0.76
CA GLU A 178 14.24 10.61 0.72
C GLU A 178 14.90 10.39 2.08
N ASN A 179 14.20 10.65 3.19
CA ASN A 179 14.71 10.56 4.56
C ASN A 179 14.54 9.16 5.18
N LEU A 180 14.78 8.13 4.38
CA LEU A 180 14.56 6.72 4.78
C LEU A 180 15.49 6.29 5.91
N GLU A 181 16.72 6.76 5.90
CA GLU A 181 17.71 6.39 6.92
C GLU A 181 17.31 6.91 8.29
N GLU A 182 16.91 8.17 8.39
CA GLU A 182 16.46 8.80 9.63
C GLU A 182 15.19 8.11 10.16
N ILE A 183 14.23 7.79 9.28
CA ILE A 183 13.05 7.05 9.67
C ILE A 183 13.42 5.64 10.17
N SER A 184 14.39 4.98 9.53
CA SER A 184 14.83 3.65 9.96
C SER A 184 15.49 3.67 11.35
N GLN A 185 16.22 4.74 11.69
CA GLN A 185 16.81 4.90 13.02
C GLN A 185 15.73 5.01 14.11
N ILE A 186 14.68 5.81 13.87
CA ILE A 186 13.53 5.92 14.80
C ILE A 186 12.78 4.58 14.86
N THR A 187 12.61 3.90 13.74
CA THR A 187 11.98 2.59 13.67
C THR A 187 12.67 1.58 14.57
N LYS A 188 13.99 1.49 14.50
CA LYS A 188 14.81 0.60 15.35
C LYS A 188 14.77 1.00 16.81
N LYS A 189 14.87 2.32 17.09
CA LYS A 189 14.89 2.86 18.46
C LYS A 189 13.62 2.56 19.24
N TYR A 190 12.47 2.62 18.60
CA TYR A 190 11.16 2.49 19.24
C TYR A 190 10.42 1.20 18.88
N ASN A 191 11.06 0.26 18.19
CA ASN A 191 10.44 -0.96 17.72
C ASN A 191 9.17 -0.71 16.89
N LEU A 192 9.17 0.37 16.10
CA LEU A 192 8.08 0.75 15.22
C LEU A 192 7.94 -0.28 14.08
N ILE A 193 6.72 -0.60 13.70
CA ILE A 193 6.45 -1.38 12.49
C ILE A 193 6.09 -0.43 11.35
N ILE A 194 6.59 -0.70 10.15
CA ILE A 194 6.28 0.07 8.95
C ILE A 194 5.51 -0.80 7.97
N LEU A 195 4.35 -0.33 7.50
CA LEU A 195 3.77 -0.78 6.25
C LEU A 195 4.30 0.12 5.12
N SER A 196 5.20 -0.42 4.31
CA SER A 196 5.73 0.25 3.12
C SER A 196 4.83 -0.08 1.93
N ASP A 197 3.92 0.85 1.58
CA ASP A 197 3.09 0.71 0.39
C ASP A 197 3.88 1.16 -0.85
N GLU A 198 4.41 0.16 -1.57
CA GLU A 198 5.29 0.31 -2.73
C GLU A 198 4.57 0.03 -4.06
N ILE A 199 3.24 0.19 -4.08
CA ILE A 199 2.42 -0.13 -5.26
C ILE A 199 2.83 0.63 -6.53
N TYR A 200 3.55 1.76 -6.39
CA TYR A 200 4.05 2.58 -7.49
C TYR A 200 5.56 2.44 -7.72
N SER A 201 6.27 1.58 -7.01
CA SER A 201 7.74 1.47 -7.08
C SER A 201 8.27 1.21 -8.50
N GLU A 202 7.55 0.42 -9.30
CA GLU A 202 7.92 0.11 -10.67
C GLU A 202 7.60 1.23 -11.68
N LEU A 203 6.93 2.30 -11.24
CA LEU A 203 6.58 3.47 -12.06
C LEU A 203 7.48 4.68 -11.79
N SER A 204 8.59 4.50 -11.08
CA SER A 204 9.58 5.56 -10.88
C SER A 204 10.31 5.86 -12.19
N PHE A 205 10.13 7.06 -12.72
CA PHE A 205 10.66 7.45 -14.04
C PHE A 205 12.20 7.48 -14.08
N ASN A 206 12.83 7.93 -12.99
CA ASN A 206 14.28 8.06 -12.87
C ASN A 206 14.93 6.84 -12.20
N LYS A 207 14.18 5.82 -11.86
CA LYS A 207 14.63 4.64 -11.07
C LYS A 207 15.24 4.99 -9.70
N ASP A 208 14.87 6.14 -9.12
CA ASP A 208 15.43 6.66 -7.86
C ASP A 208 14.75 6.04 -6.63
N PHE A 209 13.72 5.22 -6.83
CA PHE A 209 13.00 4.60 -5.74
C PHE A 209 13.89 3.67 -4.92
N LYS A 210 13.93 3.93 -3.61
CA LYS A 210 14.51 3.05 -2.61
C LYS A 210 13.43 2.62 -1.62
N SER A 211 13.44 1.36 -1.21
CA SER A 211 12.55 0.86 -0.19
C SER A 211 13.11 1.12 1.19
N ILE A 212 12.26 1.48 2.14
CA ILE A 212 12.62 1.55 3.57
C ILE A 212 13.08 0.19 4.09
N SER A 213 12.62 -0.91 3.50
CA SER A 213 13.06 -2.27 3.87
C SER A 213 14.55 -2.52 3.63
N SER A 214 15.21 -1.72 2.79
CA SER A 214 16.68 -1.78 2.63
C SER A 214 17.43 -1.25 3.85
N PHE A 215 16.77 -0.53 4.75
CA PHE A 215 17.35 0.07 5.97
C PHE A 215 16.89 -0.64 7.25
N CYS A 216 15.67 -1.17 7.28
CA CYS A 216 15.09 -1.90 8.41
C CYS A 216 14.15 -3.03 7.94
N PRO A 217 14.72 -4.09 7.31
CA PRO A 217 13.92 -5.17 6.71
C PRO A 217 13.09 -5.93 7.75
N ASP A 218 13.61 -6.12 8.94
CA ASP A 218 13.00 -6.80 10.09
C ASP A 218 11.81 -6.05 10.73
N LYS A 219 11.58 -4.79 10.33
CA LYS A 219 10.49 -3.94 10.83
C LYS A 219 9.54 -3.48 9.72
N THR A 220 9.74 -3.96 8.49
CA THR A 220 9.01 -3.47 7.33
C THR A 220 8.16 -4.56 6.70
N ILE A 221 6.85 -4.34 6.65
CA ILE A 221 5.92 -5.08 5.82
C ILE A 221 5.87 -4.37 4.46
N ILE A 222 6.30 -5.04 3.39
CA ILE A 222 6.21 -4.49 2.03
C ILE A 222 4.85 -4.85 1.46
N SER A 223 4.15 -3.87 0.90
CA SER A 223 2.86 -4.01 0.24
C SER A 223 2.97 -3.58 -1.21
N THR A 224 2.60 -4.45 -2.14
CA THR A 224 2.59 -4.13 -3.57
C THR A 224 1.69 -5.09 -4.37
N GLY A 225 1.76 -5.10 -5.70
CA GLY A 225 0.97 -5.96 -6.56
C GLY A 225 0.96 -5.53 -8.02
N LEU A 226 0.12 -6.16 -8.84
CA LEU A 226 0.07 -5.95 -10.28
C LEU A 226 -0.80 -4.77 -10.72
N SER A 227 -1.48 -4.11 -9.79
CA SER A 227 -2.55 -3.14 -10.12
C SER A 227 -2.08 -1.93 -10.92
N LYS A 228 -0.84 -1.47 -10.70
CA LYS A 228 -0.34 -0.22 -11.28
C LYS A 228 0.64 -0.44 -12.41
N TRP A 229 1.79 -1.03 -12.15
CA TRP A 229 2.83 -1.21 -13.17
C TRP A 229 2.40 -2.16 -14.30
N CYS A 230 1.59 -3.17 -14.00
CA CYS A 230 1.08 -4.13 -14.97
C CYS A 230 -0.26 -3.71 -15.59
N GLY A 231 -0.92 -2.67 -15.06
CA GLY A 231 -2.26 -2.26 -15.50
C GLY A 231 -3.38 -3.24 -15.12
N ALA A 232 -3.08 -4.29 -14.35
CA ALA A 232 -4.00 -5.39 -14.02
C ALA A 232 -4.82 -5.15 -12.75
N GLY A 233 -5.20 -3.90 -12.46
CA GLY A 233 -5.92 -3.54 -11.23
C GLY A 233 -7.24 -4.29 -11.03
N GLY A 234 -7.94 -4.64 -12.11
CA GLY A 234 -9.17 -5.42 -12.08
C GLY A 234 -8.98 -6.91 -11.76
N TRP A 235 -7.77 -7.46 -11.93
CA TRP A 235 -7.49 -8.88 -11.68
C TRP A 235 -7.28 -9.20 -10.20
N ARG A 236 -7.16 -8.16 -9.37
CA ARG A 236 -7.11 -8.28 -7.91
C ARG A 236 -5.97 -9.15 -7.39
N LEU A 237 -4.74 -8.96 -7.87
CA LEU A 237 -3.56 -9.62 -7.33
C LEU A 237 -2.64 -8.61 -6.63
N GLY A 238 -2.45 -8.81 -5.35
CA GLY A 238 -1.51 -8.07 -4.51
C GLY A 238 -0.82 -9.02 -3.52
N TYR A 239 0.23 -8.55 -2.91
CA TYR A 239 0.94 -9.34 -1.92
C TYR A 239 1.60 -8.48 -0.85
N PHE A 240 1.81 -9.10 0.30
CA PHE A 240 2.66 -8.62 1.36
C PHE A 240 3.93 -9.46 1.42
N ILE A 241 5.02 -8.81 1.82
CA ILE A 241 6.23 -9.48 2.27
C ILE A 241 6.41 -9.06 3.73
N ILE A 242 6.30 -10.04 4.62
CA ILE A 242 6.30 -9.84 6.07
C ILE A 242 7.67 -10.27 6.60
N PRO A 243 8.32 -9.49 7.47
CA PRO A 243 9.57 -9.89 8.11
C PRO A 243 9.38 -11.14 8.99
N GLU A 244 10.46 -11.83 9.30
CA GLU A 244 10.49 -12.99 10.24
C GLU A 244 10.18 -12.56 11.67
#